data_92be38d2d4fe362067f00ad9de03300b
#
_entry.id   92be38d2d4fe362067f00ad9de03300b
#
_cell.length_a   1.000
_cell.length_b   1.000
_cell.length_c   1.000
_cell.angle_alpha   90.00
_cell.angle_beta   90.00
_cell.angle_gamma   90.00
#
_symmetry.space_group_name_H-M   'P 1'
#
loop_
_entity.id
_entity.type
_entity.pdbx_description
1 polymer ?
#
loop_
_entity_poly.entity_id
_entity_poly.type
_entity_poly.pdbx_seq_one_letter_code
_entity_poly.pdbx_strand_id
1 'polypeptide(L)'
;MREREEVFDHFITAVINTLNADEIYDAAIEALQDILQPDGLLLMMNQNTHHVFSVIRKCGSIACTKSYSVPTDSMLQELKDSPNLIMLNDTGKHILDLLTPRQRNWLNAEHITAIYTLKYNQVIIGFLYIAAHDGQDFA
;
A
#
# COMPACT_ATOMS: atom_id res chain seq x y z
N MET A 1 1.99 8.23 -15.55
CA MET A 1 1.88 6.90 -15.00
C MET A 1 3.23 6.27 -14.67
N ARG A 2 4.08 6.14 -15.67
CA ARG A 2 5.41 5.59 -15.51
C ARG A 2 6.25 6.36 -14.50
N GLU A 3 6.17 7.68 -14.52
CA GLU A 3 6.88 8.53 -13.57
C GLU A 3 6.53 8.23 -12.12
N ARG A 4 5.23 8.02 -11.83
CA ARG A 4 4.78 7.73 -10.48
C ARG A 4 5.24 6.35 -10.03
N GLU A 5 5.23 5.38 -10.94
CA GLU A 5 5.74 4.05 -10.65
C GLU A 5 7.25 4.09 -10.38
N GLU A 6 8.01 4.89 -11.12
CA GLU A 6 9.43 5.09 -10.90
C GLU A 6 9.71 5.72 -9.54
N VAL A 7 8.87 6.66 -9.10
CA VAL A 7 8.98 7.27 -7.77
C VAL A 7 8.79 6.20 -6.69
N PHE A 8 7.77 5.34 -6.83
CA PHE A 8 7.53 4.25 -5.89
C PHE A 8 8.70 3.27 -5.86
N ASP A 9 9.23 2.89 -7.02
CA ASP A 9 10.35 1.96 -7.11
C ASP A 9 11.61 2.53 -6.45
N HIS A 10 11.87 3.81 -6.66
CA HIS A 10 12.98 4.50 -6.04
C HIS A 10 12.86 4.53 -4.52
N PHE A 11 11.66 4.80 -4.04
CA PHE A 11 11.33 4.79 -2.64
C PHE A 11 11.58 3.43 -1.99
N ILE A 12 11.12 2.36 -2.63
CA ILE A 12 11.31 0.99 -2.12
C ILE A 12 12.78 0.65 -2.02
N THR A 13 13.56 1.00 -3.02
CA THR A 13 15.01 0.76 -3.04
C THR A 13 15.67 1.45 -1.86
N ALA A 14 15.28 2.68 -1.58
CA ALA A 14 15.80 3.43 -0.43
C ALA A 14 15.45 2.76 0.90
N VAL A 15 14.20 2.31 1.06
CA VAL A 15 13.75 1.64 2.28
C VAL A 15 14.52 0.34 2.52
N ILE A 16 14.69 -0.46 1.48
CA ILE A 16 15.34 -1.76 1.60
C ILE A 16 16.82 -1.65 1.95
N ASN A 17 17.49 -0.63 1.42
CA ASN A 17 18.94 -0.50 1.53
C ASN A 17 19.41 0.31 2.73
N THR A 18 18.50 0.63 3.66
CA THR A 18 18.87 1.44 4.82
C THR A 18 18.89 0.65 6.11
N LEU A 19 19.77 1.04 7.03
CA LEU A 19 19.82 0.53 8.39
C LEU A 19 18.94 1.31 9.35
N ASN A 20 18.51 2.53 8.97
CA ASN A 20 17.62 3.36 9.78
C ASN A 20 16.27 3.48 9.11
N ALA A 21 15.49 2.42 9.25
CA ALA A 21 14.20 2.30 8.59
C ALA A 21 13.20 3.38 9.01
N ASP A 22 13.19 3.76 10.29
CA ASP A 22 12.21 4.73 10.81
C ASP A 22 12.34 6.10 10.13
N GLU A 23 13.56 6.61 10.00
CA GLU A 23 13.79 7.90 9.33
C GLU A 23 13.39 7.86 7.87
N ILE A 24 13.66 6.74 7.22
CA ILE A 24 13.32 6.57 5.80
C ILE A 24 11.82 6.43 5.62
N TYR A 25 11.13 5.71 6.50
CA TYR A 25 9.67 5.63 6.42
C TYR A 25 9.05 7.02 6.53
N ASP A 26 9.51 7.82 7.48
CA ASP A 26 8.99 9.18 7.67
C ASP A 26 9.27 10.08 6.46
N ALA A 27 10.51 10.07 5.96
CA ALA A 27 10.90 10.88 4.80
C ALA A 27 10.14 10.46 3.55
N ALA A 28 9.94 9.18 3.38
CA ALA A 28 9.29 8.62 2.21
C ALA A 28 7.79 8.90 2.21
N ILE A 29 7.11 8.76 3.33
CA ILE A 29 5.70 9.10 3.47
C ILE A 29 5.50 10.58 3.21
N GLU A 30 6.37 11.44 3.76
CA GLU A 30 6.33 12.87 3.53
C GLU A 30 6.50 13.21 2.05
N ALA A 31 7.47 12.58 1.38
CA ALA A 31 7.69 12.79 -0.05
C ALA A 31 6.50 12.35 -0.89
N LEU A 32 5.92 11.19 -0.58
CA LEU A 32 4.74 10.70 -1.29
C LEU A 32 3.53 11.61 -1.07
N GLN A 33 3.36 12.11 0.14
CA GLN A 33 2.28 13.03 0.45
C GLN A 33 2.42 14.33 -0.36
N ASP A 34 3.64 14.85 -0.51
CA ASP A 34 3.90 16.05 -1.30
C ASP A 34 3.67 15.81 -2.80
N ILE A 35 4.06 14.66 -3.31
CA ILE A 35 3.97 14.35 -4.74
C ILE A 35 2.55 13.99 -5.15
N LEU A 36 1.90 13.10 -4.39
CA LEU A 36 0.58 12.57 -4.75
C LEU A 36 -0.57 13.40 -4.20
N GLN A 37 -0.33 14.11 -3.11
CA GLN A 37 -1.35 14.89 -2.39
C GLN A 37 -2.62 14.06 -2.12
N PRO A 38 -2.49 12.85 -1.56
CA PRO A 38 -3.64 12.01 -1.28
C PRO A 38 -4.37 12.48 -0.02
N ASP A 39 -5.59 12.00 0.17
CA ASP A 39 -6.32 12.23 1.43
C ASP A 39 -5.71 11.44 2.58
N GLY A 40 -5.08 10.32 2.29
CA GLY A 40 -4.40 9.55 3.31
C GLY A 40 -3.49 8.48 2.73
N LEU A 41 -2.54 8.08 3.55
CA LEU A 41 -1.60 6.98 3.26
C LEU A 41 -1.52 6.06 4.46
N LEU A 42 -1.44 4.75 4.22
CA LEU A 42 -1.25 3.76 5.27
C LEU A 42 -0.19 2.77 4.82
N LEU A 43 0.93 2.75 5.52
CA LEU A 43 2.04 1.83 5.24
C LEU A 43 2.00 0.67 6.22
N MET A 44 1.91 -0.54 5.69
CA MET A 44 1.96 -1.77 6.46
C MET A 44 3.14 -2.61 6.01
N MET A 45 3.93 -3.12 6.96
CA MET A 45 5.10 -3.93 6.68
C MET A 45 5.00 -5.29 7.38
N ASN A 46 5.56 -6.32 6.74
CA ASN A 46 5.64 -7.66 7.30
C ASN A 46 6.56 -7.66 8.54
N GLN A 47 6.10 -8.27 9.62
CA GLN A 47 6.83 -8.32 10.90
C GLN A 47 7.48 -9.68 11.14
N ASN A 48 8.00 -10.30 10.10
CA ASN A 48 8.78 -11.54 10.18
C ASN A 48 8.01 -12.78 10.60
N THR A 49 6.69 -12.74 10.63
CA THR A 49 5.86 -13.89 10.98
C THR A 49 4.73 -14.07 9.98
N HIS A 50 4.51 -15.27 9.55
CA HIS A 50 3.36 -15.81 8.81
C HIS A 50 2.35 -14.79 8.24
N HIS A 51 2.80 -13.93 7.31
CA HIS A 51 1.91 -13.02 6.59
C HIS A 51 1.18 -12.01 7.48
N VAL A 52 1.76 -11.65 8.63
CA VAL A 52 1.25 -10.56 9.48
C VAL A 52 1.89 -9.25 9.04
N PHE A 53 1.06 -8.29 8.65
CA PHE A 53 1.50 -6.97 8.22
C PHE A 53 1.01 -5.93 9.23
N SER A 54 1.95 -5.20 9.81
CA SER A 54 1.64 -4.22 10.86
C SER A 54 1.71 -2.80 10.33
N VAL A 55 0.86 -1.93 10.88
CA VAL A 55 0.88 -0.51 10.54
C VAL A 55 2.18 0.12 11.05
N ILE A 56 2.97 0.64 10.12
CA ILE A 56 4.24 1.30 10.44
C ILE A 56 4.07 2.82 10.42
N ARG A 57 3.37 3.34 9.42
CA ARG A 57 3.10 4.78 9.30
C ARG A 57 1.70 4.99 8.76
N LYS A 58 1.08 6.06 9.23
CA LYS A 58 -0.24 6.47 8.77
C LYS A 58 -0.27 8.00 8.72
N CYS A 59 -0.85 8.54 7.67
CA CYS A 59 -1.11 9.97 7.57
C CYS A 59 -2.45 10.22 6.90
N GLY A 60 -3.03 11.39 7.18
CA GLY A 60 -4.31 11.77 6.61
C GLY A 60 -5.49 11.10 7.29
N SER A 61 -6.58 10.94 6.54
CA SER A 61 -7.89 10.61 7.07
C SER A 61 -8.18 9.12 7.23
N ILE A 62 -7.25 8.24 6.93
CA ILE A 62 -7.51 6.79 6.99
C ILE A 62 -7.69 6.34 8.43
N ALA A 63 -8.84 5.73 8.73
CA ALA A 63 -9.09 5.11 10.02
C ALA A 63 -8.78 3.62 9.95
N CYS A 64 -8.10 3.11 10.95
CA CYS A 64 -7.72 1.71 11.02
C CYS A 64 -8.07 1.17 12.40
N THR A 65 -9.03 0.24 12.48
CA THR A 65 -9.47 -0.33 13.75
C THR A 65 -8.48 -1.34 14.31
N LYS A 66 -7.64 -1.91 13.45
CA LYS A 66 -6.60 -2.86 13.85
C LYS A 66 -5.26 -2.36 13.37
N SER A 67 -4.22 -2.58 14.18
CA SER A 67 -2.85 -2.21 13.83
C SER A 67 -2.15 -3.25 12.95
N TYR A 68 -2.83 -4.31 12.57
CA TYR A 68 -2.27 -5.37 11.73
C TYR A 68 -3.29 -5.96 10.78
N SER A 69 -2.80 -6.64 9.75
CA SER A 69 -3.62 -7.36 8.77
C SER A 69 -2.96 -8.69 8.43
N VAL A 70 -3.80 -9.71 8.17
CA VAL A 70 -3.34 -11.03 7.73
C VAL A 70 -4.02 -11.33 6.39
N PRO A 71 -3.39 -10.96 5.26
CA PRO A 71 -3.96 -11.26 3.95
C PRO A 71 -4.06 -12.77 3.70
N THR A 72 -5.04 -13.18 2.90
CA THR A 72 -5.14 -14.58 2.49
C THR A 72 -4.03 -14.96 1.54
N ASP A 73 -3.72 -16.26 1.44
CA ASP A 73 -2.73 -16.76 0.50
C ASP A 73 -3.12 -16.44 -0.95
N SER A 74 -4.42 -16.51 -1.26
CA SER A 74 -4.92 -16.16 -2.59
C SER A 74 -4.64 -14.71 -2.95
N MET A 75 -4.85 -13.80 -2.01
CA MET A 75 -4.57 -12.39 -2.22
C MET A 75 -3.06 -12.14 -2.41
N LEU A 76 -2.24 -12.75 -1.58
CA LEU A 76 -0.78 -12.60 -1.68
C LEU A 76 -0.27 -13.13 -3.01
N GLN A 77 -0.76 -14.26 -3.47
CA GLN A 77 -0.36 -14.83 -4.75
C GLN A 77 -0.76 -13.91 -5.91
N GLU A 78 -1.99 -13.39 -5.89
CA GLU A 78 -2.47 -12.50 -6.92
C GLU A 78 -1.65 -11.19 -6.96
N LEU A 79 -1.38 -10.62 -5.80
CA LEU A 79 -0.57 -9.40 -5.70
C LEU A 79 0.87 -9.63 -6.16
N LYS A 80 1.41 -10.82 -5.88
CA LYS A 80 2.76 -11.18 -6.31
C LYS A 80 2.87 -11.20 -7.84
N ASP A 81 1.84 -11.67 -8.52
CA ASP A 81 1.81 -11.80 -9.97
C ASP A 81 1.32 -10.53 -10.69
N SER A 82 0.85 -9.54 -9.94
CA SER A 82 0.31 -8.29 -10.47
C SER A 82 1.37 -7.18 -10.47
N PRO A 83 1.15 -6.08 -11.23
CA PRO A 83 1.99 -4.89 -11.11
C PRO A 83 2.01 -4.38 -9.68
N ASN A 84 3.09 -3.68 -9.32
CA ASN A 84 3.23 -3.15 -7.96
C ASN A 84 2.13 -2.13 -7.63
N LEU A 85 1.83 -1.23 -8.53
CA LEU A 85 0.75 -0.25 -8.34
C LEU A 85 -0.54 -0.79 -8.94
N ILE A 86 -1.57 -0.91 -8.12
CA ILE A 86 -2.87 -1.44 -8.51
C ILE A 86 -3.94 -0.39 -8.21
N MET A 87 -4.68 -0.01 -9.24
CA MET A 87 -5.83 0.88 -9.10
C MET A 87 -7.09 0.03 -8.88
N LEU A 88 -7.69 0.12 -7.71
CA LEU A 88 -8.78 -0.78 -7.30
C LEU A 88 -10.06 -0.62 -8.12
N ASN A 89 -10.27 0.55 -8.69
CA ASN A 89 -11.47 0.82 -9.51
C ASN A 89 -11.30 0.44 -10.98
N ASP A 90 -10.15 -0.09 -11.38
CA ASP A 90 -9.85 -0.42 -12.77
C ASP A 90 -9.15 -1.77 -12.83
N THR A 91 -7.82 -1.77 -13.04
CA THR A 91 -7.04 -3.00 -13.22
C THR A 91 -7.02 -3.90 -11.99
N GLY A 92 -7.29 -3.34 -10.83
CA GLY A 92 -7.27 -4.06 -9.56
C GLY A 92 -8.63 -4.59 -9.10
N LYS A 93 -9.67 -4.52 -9.91
CA LYS A 93 -11.01 -5.00 -9.49
C LYS A 93 -11.01 -6.46 -9.05
N HIS A 94 -10.21 -7.30 -9.68
CA HIS A 94 -10.11 -8.72 -9.33
C HIS A 94 -9.56 -8.94 -7.92
N ILE A 95 -8.78 -7.99 -7.41
CA ILE A 95 -8.29 -8.05 -6.03
C ILE A 95 -9.44 -7.94 -5.04
N LEU A 96 -10.43 -7.10 -5.34
CA LEU A 96 -11.58 -6.90 -4.47
C LEU A 96 -12.36 -8.20 -4.27
N ASP A 97 -12.38 -9.08 -5.27
CA ASP A 97 -13.09 -10.36 -5.19
C ASP A 97 -12.40 -11.34 -4.23
N LEU A 98 -11.12 -11.11 -3.93
CA LEU A 98 -10.35 -11.95 -3.02
C LEU A 98 -10.45 -11.48 -1.56
N LEU A 99 -11.06 -10.33 -1.33
CA LEU A 99 -11.19 -9.75 -0.01
C LEU A 99 -12.48 -10.20 0.67
N THR A 100 -12.48 -10.25 1.99
CA THR A 100 -13.70 -10.46 2.75
C THR A 100 -14.62 -9.25 2.59
N PRO A 101 -15.95 -9.39 2.78
CA PRO A 101 -16.85 -8.24 2.76
C PRO A 101 -16.44 -7.13 3.73
N ARG A 102 -15.91 -7.50 4.89
CA ARG A 102 -15.43 -6.55 5.89
C ARG A 102 -14.26 -5.72 5.37
N GLN A 103 -13.31 -6.36 4.70
CA GLN A 103 -12.16 -5.67 4.11
C GLN A 103 -12.60 -4.73 2.99
N ARG A 104 -13.51 -5.18 2.11
CA ARG A 104 -14.04 -4.34 1.03
C ARG A 104 -14.77 -3.13 1.58
N ASN A 105 -15.57 -3.31 2.64
CA ASN A 105 -16.28 -2.21 3.27
C ASN A 105 -15.31 -1.18 3.86
N TRP A 106 -14.22 -1.64 4.46
CA TRP A 106 -13.19 -0.74 4.99
C TRP A 106 -12.53 0.07 3.88
N LEU A 107 -12.15 -0.58 2.79
CA LEU A 107 -11.55 0.12 1.65
C LEU A 107 -12.49 1.21 1.11
N ASN A 108 -13.78 0.90 0.98
CA ASN A 108 -14.76 1.86 0.50
C ASN A 108 -14.97 3.01 1.50
N ALA A 109 -15.10 2.69 2.78
CA ALA A 109 -15.36 3.70 3.82
C ALA A 109 -14.20 4.68 3.94
N GLU A 110 -12.97 4.22 3.75
CA GLU A 110 -11.76 5.03 3.85
C GLU A 110 -11.31 5.61 2.51
N HIS A 111 -12.08 5.40 1.45
CA HIS A 111 -11.78 5.90 0.10
C HIS A 111 -10.42 5.43 -0.44
N ILE A 112 -10.03 4.20 -0.10
CA ILE A 112 -8.81 3.61 -0.63
C ILE A 112 -9.02 3.29 -2.10
N THR A 113 -8.24 3.90 -2.97
CA THR A 113 -8.38 3.76 -4.42
C THR A 113 -7.21 3.02 -5.06
N ALA A 114 -6.10 2.91 -4.36
CA ALA A 114 -4.91 2.24 -4.88
C ALA A 114 -4.16 1.52 -3.79
N ILE A 115 -3.49 0.45 -4.18
CA ILE A 115 -2.56 -0.29 -3.32
C ILE A 115 -1.23 -0.38 -4.06
N TYR A 116 -0.15 0.01 -3.38
CA TYR A 116 1.19 -0.24 -3.89
C TYR A 116 1.79 -1.38 -3.08
N THR A 117 2.13 -2.48 -3.77
CA THR A 117 2.71 -3.65 -3.15
C THR A 117 4.23 -3.54 -3.14
N LEU A 118 4.82 -3.65 -1.95
CA LEU A 118 6.26 -3.60 -1.77
C LEU A 118 6.81 -5.01 -1.87
N LYS A 119 7.65 -5.25 -2.89
CA LYS A 119 8.23 -6.58 -3.16
C LYS A 119 9.75 -6.51 -3.12
N TYR A 120 10.35 -7.55 -2.57
CA TYR A 120 11.80 -7.73 -2.61
C TYR A 120 12.10 -9.21 -2.85
N ASN A 121 12.89 -9.50 -3.90
CA ASN A 121 13.20 -10.88 -4.31
C ASN A 121 11.93 -11.73 -4.46
N GLN A 122 10.89 -11.16 -5.09
CA GLN A 122 9.60 -11.82 -5.33
C GLN A 122 8.81 -12.15 -4.07
N VAL A 123 9.20 -11.56 -2.94
CA VAL A 123 8.48 -11.70 -1.68
C VAL A 123 7.79 -10.36 -1.36
N ILE A 124 6.54 -10.43 -0.96
CA ILE A 124 5.80 -9.23 -0.55
C ILE A 124 6.26 -8.86 0.86
N ILE A 125 6.83 -7.68 1.01
CA ILE A 125 7.34 -7.19 2.30
C ILE A 125 6.42 -6.14 2.92
N GLY A 126 5.49 -5.59 2.16
CA GLY A 126 4.58 -4.59 2.68
C GLY A 126 3.55 -4.12 1.67
N PHE A 127 2.67 -3.24 2.14
CA PHE A 127 1.64 -2.60 1.34
C PHE A 127 1.55 -1.13 1.70
N LEU A 128 1.31 -0.30 0.68
CA LEU A 128 0.97 1.10 0.86
C LEU A 128 -0.46 1.29 0.33
N TYR A 129 -1.39 1.59 1.22
CA TYR A 129 -2.76 1.93 0.85
C TYR A 129 -2.86 3.43 0.62
N ILE A 130 -3.48 3.83 -0.46
CA ILE A 130 -3.59 5.22 -0.87
C ILE A 130 -5.06 5.61 -0.93
N ALA A 131 -5.45 6.57 -0.11
CA ALA A 131 -6.79 7.13 -0.11
C ALA A 131 -6.81 8.40 -0.95
N ALA A 132 -7.77 8.50 -1.85
CA ALA A 132 -7.90 9.66 -2.73
C ALA A 132 -9.29 10.29 -2.59
N HIS A 133 -9.34 11.61 -2.72
CA HIS A 133 -10.61 12.30 -2.82
C HIS A 133 -11.20 12.14 -4.23
N ASP A 134 -12.48 12.45 -4.36
CA ASP A 134 -13.20 12.29 -5.61
C ASP A 134 -12.50 13.01 -6.78
N GLY A 135 -12.36 12.31 -7.89
CA GLY A 135 -11.74 12.85 -9.09
C GLY A 135 -10.22 12.83 -9.10
N GLN A 136 -9.58 12.43 -8.00
CA GLN A 136 -8.12 12.32 -7.96
C GLN A 136 -7.66 11.06 -8.71
N ASP A 137 -6.66 11.23 -9.55
CA ASP A 137 -6.09 10.16 -10.37
C ASP A 137 -4.57 10.10 -10.15
N PHE A 138 -4.07 8.95 -9.71
CA PHE A 138 -2.64 8.70 -9.50
C PHE A 138 -1.97 8.02 -10.70
N ALA A 139 -2.75 7.63 -11.66
CA ALA A 139 -2.23 6.98 -12.87
C ALA A 139 -1.81 8.03 -13.96
#